data_cbb52b683b237e11876fe9f919ce7110
#
_entry.id   cbb52b683b237e11876fe9f919ce7110
#
_cell.length_a   1.000
_cell.length_b   1.000
_cell.length_c   1.000
_cell.angle_alpha   90.00
_cell.angle_beta   90.00
_cell.angle_gamma   90.00
#
_symmetry.space_group_name_H-M   'P 1'
#
loop_
_entity.id
_entity.type
_entity.pdbx_description
1 polymer ?
#
loop_
_entity_poly.entity_id
_entity_poly.type
_entity_poly.pdbx_seq_one_letter_code
_entity_poly.pdbx_strand_id
1 'polypeptide(L)'
;MKLLHLADLHIGKMLYGYSLIDDQQYLFESIYETIHKEAIDLVMIAGDVYDRAIPNVEAVNLLNEFLEHLVNECQVKVLLISGNHDSASRLNFGSGILEKKGLHIVTEITEQLKKVTYQDDEGDVNFYMLPYFTKSELKAVLGIEDKHISLDSLVKEYMARQRFDFSQRNVLIGHLTCIGGMGVDDVAGLEWVSPQCFDGLDYVALGHLHACHRVNQKEIYYAGSPLRLSIDEAKQKKGLMMIDLRDKGMVRVETLPVVAKRDLIVKEGHLNDLLAEPKNDQYVFLTLLDETLQVNAADRARDVYSHLLGLSYKKLNALPKSKLHHELKHMATLSPLALFTSFYEELMDTPMSEETKILFKQYFEKEDANEN
;
A
#
# COMPACT_ATOMS: atom_id res chain seq x y z
N MET A 1 -18.33 3.06 -21.99
CA MET A 1 -17.66 1.91 -21.33
C MET A 1 -17.50 2.22 -19.85
N LYS A 2 -17.92 1.30 -18.96
CA LYS A 2 -17.74 1.44 -17.52
C LYS A 2 -16.53 0.63 -17.06
N LEU A 3 -15.60 1.27 -16.37
CA LEU A 3 -14.35 0.69 -15.92
C LEU A 3 -14.29 0.69 -14.39
N LEU A 4 -13.66 -0.33 -13.82
CA LEU A 4 -13.31 -0.37 -12.39
C LEU A 4 -11.78 -0.28 -12.27
N HIS A 5 -11.29 0.74 -11.58
CA HIS A 5 -9.87 0.95 -11.33
C HIS A 5 -9.53 0.53 -9.89
N LEU A 6 -8.76 -0.52 -9.77
CA LEU A 6 -8.20 -1.08 -8.55
C LEU A 6 -6.68 -0.92 -8.57
N ALA A 7 -6.08 -0.79 -7.40
CA ALA A 7 -4.63 -0.77 -7.20
C ALA A 7 -4.29 -1.21 -5.78
N ASP A 8 -3.03 -1.50 -5.53
CA ASP A 8 -2.46 -1.67 -4.20
C ASP A 8 -3.27 -2.65 -3.34
N LEU A 9 -3.60 -3.83 -3.92
CA LEU A 9 -4.38 -4.88 -3.26
C LEU A 9 -3.59 -5.54 -2.14
N HIS A 10 -2.27 -5.61 -2.27
CA HIS A 10 -1.35 -6.20 -1.29
C HIS A 10 -1.85 -7.52 -0.73
N ILE A 11 -2.26 -8.44 -1.62
CA ILE A 11 -2.80 -9.75 -1.22
C ILE A 11 -1.76 -10.50 -0.37
N GLY A 12 -2.20 -11.01 0.78
CA GLY A 12 -1.34 -11.66 1.76
C GLY A 12 -0.69 -10.70 2.76
N LYS A 13 -1.18 -9.46 2.86
CA LYS A 13 -0.72 -8.47 3.86
C LYS A 13 -0.84 -8.99 5.27
N MET A 14 0.24 -8.79 6.04
CA MET A 14 0.24 -8.96 7.50
C MET A 14 0.17 -7.58 8.16
N LEU A 15 -0.92 -7.32 8.87
CA LEU A 15 -1.15 -6.07 9.59
C LEU A 15 -0.79 -6.27 11.07
N TYR A 16 0.40 -5.84 11.49
CA TYR A 16 0.89 -6.00 12.87
C TYR A 16 0.75 -7.42 13.45
N GLY A 17 1.00 -8.44 12.62
CA GLY A 17 0.90 -9.85 13.01
C GLY A 17 -0.44 -10.52 12.67
N TYR A 18 -1.45 -9.77 12.25
CA TYR A 18 -2.74 -10.31 11.79
C TYR A 18 -2.74 -10.47 10.27
N SER A 19 -3.15 -11.63 9.79
CA SER A 19 -3.34 -11.87 8.34
C SER A 19 -4.60 -11.17 7.85
N LEU A 20 -4.51 -10.44 6.73
CA LEU A 20 -5.67 -9.81 6.09
C LEU A 20 -6.35 -10.70 5.05
N ILE A 21 -5.97 -11.96 4.88
CA ILE A 21 -6.53 -12.85 3.83
C ILE A 21 -8.06 -12.90 3.90
N ASP A 22 -8.64 -13.08 5.08
CA ASP A 22 -10.10 -13.13 5.26
C ASP A 22 -10.79 -11.80 4.92
N ASP A 23 -10.13 -10.67 5.24
CA ASP A 23 -10.64 -9.32 4.95
C ASP A 23 -10.53 -9.02 3.46
N GLN A 24 -9.49 -9.51 2.81
CA GLN A 24 -9.29 -9.40 1.36
C GLN A 24 -10.27 -10.27 0.59
N GLN A 25 -10.54 -11.48 1.05
CA GLN A 25 -11.58 -12.32 0.48
C GLN A 25 -12.96 -11.65 0.57
N TYR A 26 -13.32 -11.11 1.72
CA TYR A 26 -14.57 -10.36 1.90
C TYR A 26 -14.63 -9.11 0.98
N LEU A 27 -13.52 -8.41 0.80
CA LEU A 27 -13.42 -7.32 -0.15
C LEU A 27 -13.72 -7.77 -1.59
N PHE A 28 -13.19 -8.92 -2.02
CA PHE A 28 -13.40 -9.42 -3.38
C PHE A 28 -14.87 -9.78 -3.65
N GLU A 29 -15.58 -10.32 -2.68
CA GLU A 29 -17.03 -10.51 -2.78
C GLU A 29 -17.75 -9.16 -3.03
N SER A 30 -17.39 -8.13 -2.30
CA SER A 30 -17.92 -6.77 -2.51
C SER A 30 -17.58 -6.19 -3.89
N ILE A 31 -16.43 -6.53 -4.44
CA ILE A 31 -16.04 -6.14 -5.81
C ILE A 31 -16.92 -6.86 -6.83
N TYR A 32 -17.18 -8.16 -6.68
CA TYR A 32 -18.06 -8.92 -7.59
C TYR A 32 -19.47 -8.35 -7.58
N GLU A 33 -20.04 -8.07 -6.40
CA GLU A 33 -21.35 -7.42 -6.28
C GLU A 33 -21.38 -6.05 -6.99
N THR A 34 -20.31 -5.27 -6.83
CA THR A 34 -20.17 -3.95 -7.49
C THR A 34 -20.13 -4.10 -9.01
N ILE A 35 -19.37 -5.06 -9.54
CA ILE A 35 -19.27 -5.32 -10.97
C ILE A 35 -20.65 -5.62 -11.56
N HIS A 36 -21.42 -6.49 -10.93
CA HIS A 36 -22.76 -6.84 -11.41
C HIS A 36 -23.74 -5.68 -11.27
N LYS A 37 -23.77 -5.01 -10.12
CA LYS A 37 -24.68 -3.90 -9.85
C LYS A 37 -24.49 -2.72 -10.79
N GLU A 38 -23.22 -2.34 -11.01
CA GLU A 38 -22.88 -1.17 -11.82
C GLU A 38 -22.70 -1.51 -13.31
N ALA A 39 -22.78 -2.80 -13.69
CA ALA A 39 -22.54 -3.30 -15.04
C ALA A 39 -21.17 -2.85 -15.55
N ILE A 40 -20.10 -3.22 -14.84
CA ILE A 40 -18.72 -2.92 -15.21
C ILE A 40 -18.31 -3.77 -16.43
N ASP A 41 -17.69 -3.17 -17.41
CA ASP A 41 -17.24 -3.84 -18.63
C ASP A 41 -15.80 -4.37 -18.50
N LEU A 42 -14.95 -3.67 -17.71
CA LEU A 42 -13.52 -3.95 -17.62
C LEU A 42 -12.97 -3.53 -16.26
N VAL A 43 -12.08 -4.37 -15.72
CA VAL A 43 -11.34 -4.11 -14.48
C VAL A 43 -9.87 -3.81 -14.80
N MET A 44 -9.35 -2.69 -14.30
CA MET A 44 -7.94 -2.32 -14.33
C MET A 44 -7.34 -2.55 -12.94
N ILE A 45 -6.21 -3.27 -12.86
CA ILE A 45 -5.46 -3.49 -11.62
C ILE A 45 -4.07 -2.87 -11.80
N ALA A 46 -3.88 -1.70 -11.20
CA ALA A 46 -2.73 -0.86 -11.41
C ALA A 46 -1.57 -1.15 -10.44
N GLY A 47 -1.14 -2.42 -10.37
CA GLY A 47 0.04 -2.88 -9.63
C GLY A 47 -0.15 -3.12 -8.14
N ASP A 48 0.93 -3.58 -7.49
CA ASP A 48 1.00 -4.02 -6.10
C ASP A 48 -0.13 -5.01 -5.75
N VAL A 49 -0.18 -6.06 -6.57
CA VAL A 49 -1.17 -7.15 -6.46
C VAL A 49 -0.89 -7.96 -5.20
N TYR A 50 0.37 -8.36 -4.99
CA TYR A 50 0.84 -9.04 -3.79
C TYR A 50 1.52 -8.07 -2.82
N ASP A 51 1.48 -8.39 -1.52
CA ASP A 51 2.23 -7.64 -0.50
C ASP A 51 3.75 -7.84 -0.61
N ARG A 52 4.18 -8.97 -1.19
CA ARG A 52 5.60 -9.36 -1.29
C ARG A 52 5.90 -10.06 -2.60
N ALA A 53 7.12 -9.88 -3.11
CA ALA A 53 7.62 -10.56 -4.30
C ALA A 53 7.59 -12.10 -4.21
N ILE A 54 7.61 -12.66 -3.00
CA ILE A 54 7.39 -14.09 -2.74
C ILE A 54 6.14 -14.21 -1.86
N PRO A 55 4.95 -14.30 -2.48
CA PRO A 55 3.70 -14.47 -1.74
C PRO A 55 3.61 -15.86 -1.11
N ASN A 56 2.86 -15.98 -0.01
CA ASN A 56 2.53 -17.26 0.55
C ASN A 56 1.47 -17.99 -0.30
N VAL A 57 1.26 -19.28 -0.04
CA VAL A 57 0.33 -20.11 -0.82
C VAL A 57 -1.10 -19.59 -0.76
N GLU A 58 -1.52 -19.10 0.40
CA GLU A 58 -2.88 -18.56 0.60
C GLU A 58 -3.10 -17.32 -0.27
N ALA A 59 -2.11 -16.42 -0.36
CA ALA A 59 -2.20 -15.24 -1.22
C ALA A 59 -2.26 -15.62 -2.71
N VAL A 60 -1.49 -16.63 -3.12
CA VAL A 60 -1.52 -17.13 -4.51
C VAL A 60 -2.88 -17.71 -4.85
N ASN A 61 -3.44 -18.52 -3.96
CA ASN A 61 -4.77 -19.11 -4.15
C ASN A 61 -5.84 -18.03 -4.22
N LEU A 62 -5.80 -17.05 -3.31
CA LEU A 62 -6.79 -15.97 -3.26
C LEU A 62 -6.75 -15.11 -4.54
N LEU A 63 -5.55 -14.78 -5.07
CA LEU A 63 -5.47 -14.09 -6.36
C LEU A 63 -6.01 -14.94 -7.49
N ASN A 64 -5.67 -16.25 -7.53
CA ASN A 64 -6.18 -17.15 -8.56
C ASN A 64 -7.71 -17.18 -8.56
N GLU A 65 -8.34 -17.39 -7.40
CA GLU A 65 -9.79 -17.39 -7.24
C GLU A 65 -10.41 -16.05 -7.66
N PHE A 66 -9.79 -14.93 -7.28
CA PHE A 66 -10.24 -13.60 -7.66
C PHE A 66 -10.25 -13.40 -9.18
N LEU A 67 -9.14 -13.70 -9.86
CA LEU A 67 -9.03 -13.53 -11.31
C LEU A 67 -9.93 -14.52 -12.06
N GLU A 68 -10.05 -15.75 -11.58
CA GLU A 68 -10.94 -16.76 -12.14
C GLU A 68 -12.39 -16.31 -12.08
N HIS A 69 -12.84 -15.79 -10.93
CA HIS A 69 -14.20 -15.28 -10.76
C HIS A 69 -14.48 -14.08 -11.66
N LEU A 70 -13.54 -13.12 -11.76
CA LEU A 70 -13.68 -11.97 -12.66
C LEU A 70 -13.91 -12.39 -14.12
N VAL A 71 -13.11 -13.36 -14.59
CA VAL A 71 -13.13 -13.76 -16.00
C VAL A 71 -14.28 -14.72 -16.33
N ASN A 72 -14.55 -15.70 -15.47
CA ASN A 72 -15.51 -16.78 -15.77
C ASN A 72 -16.93 -16.44 -15.30
N GLU A 73 -17.10 -15.86 -14.10
CA GLU A 73 -18.40 -15.60 -13.49
C GLU A 73 -18.88 -14.17 -13.80
N CYS A 74 -18.06 -13.16 -13.50
CA CYS A 74 -18.40 -11.78 -13.84
C CYS A 74 -18.32 -11.49 -15.34
N GLN A 75 -17.55 -12.29 -16.08
CA GLN A 75 -17.34 -12.18 -17.53
C GLN A 75 -16.78 -10.82 -17.97
N VAL A 76 -16.01 -10.16 -17.10
CA VAL A 76 -15.36 -8.87 -17.40
C VAL A 76 -13.96 -9.07 -17.97
N LYS A 77 -13.50 -8.08 -18.74
CA LYS A 77 -12.10 -8.00 -19.16
C LYS A 77 -11.23 -7.51 -18.02
N VAL A 78 -10.00 -8.02 -17.93
CA VAL A 78 -9.06 -7.64 -16.86
C VAL A 78 -7.73 -7.21 -17.47
N LEU A 79 -7.28 -6.01 -17.09
CA LEU A 79 -5.95 -5.49 -17.42
C LEU A 79 -5.16 -5.33 -16.12
N LEU A 80 -4.09 -6.07 -15.97
CA LEU A 80 -3.29 -6.12 -14.77
C LEU A 80 -1.83 -5.79 -15.08
N ILE A 81 -1.25 -4.87 -14.32
CA ILE A 81 0.19 -4.58 -14.37
C ILE A 81 0.84 -4.93 -13.03
N SER A 82 2.15 -5.18 -13.04
CA SER A 82 2.92 -5.32 -11.78
C SER A 82 3.21 -3.97 -11.15
N GLY A 83 3.25 -3.96 -9.81
CA GLY A 83 3.80 -2.89 -9.00
C GLY A 83 5.20 -3.20 -8.48
N ASN A 84 5.71 -2.38 -7.55
CA ASN A 84 7.06 -2.55 -7.00
C ASN A 84 7.17 -3.67 -5.95
N HIS A 85 6.06 -4.10 -5.36
CA HIS A 85 6.01 -5.25 -4.45
C HIS A 85 5.91 -6.58 -5.19
N ASP A 86 5.50 -6.57 -6.45
CA ASP A 86 5.29 -7.78 -7.25
C ASP A 86 6.59 -8.36 -7.80
N SER A 87 6.63 -9.68 -7.96
CA SER A 87 7.64 -10.34 -8.77
C SER A 87 7.16 -10.45 -10.22
N ALA A 88 7.80 -9.72 -11.12
CA ALA A 88 7.45 -9.71 -12.55
C ALA A 88 7.34 -11.12 -13.13
N SER A 89 8.34 -11.99 -12.90
CA SER A 89 8.36 -13.34 -13.45
C SER A 89 7.26 -14.27 -12.86
N ARG A 90 6.90 -14.10 -11.57
CA ARG A 90 5.86 -14.91 -10.93
C ARG A 90 4.47 -14.49 -11.41
N LEU A 91 4.22 -13.18 -11.48
CA LEU A 91 2.94 -12.64 -11.90
C LEU A 91 2.69 -12.88 -13.40
N ASN A 92 3.77 -12.92 -14.21
CA ASN A 92 3.68 -13.18 -15.65
C ASN A 92 3.43 -14.66 -16.00
N PHE A 93 3.44 -15.55 -15.02
CA PHE A 93 3.26 -16.98 -15.31
C PHE A 93 1.91 -17.27 -15.97
N GLY A 94 1.95 -17.88 -17.14
CA GLY A 94 0.75 -18.24 -17.91
C GLY A 94 0.04 -17.08 -18.61
N SER A 95 0.55 -15.85 -18.56
CA SER A 95 -0.08 -14.64 -19.12
C SER A 95 -0.51 -14.78 -20.57
N GLY A 96 0.31 -15.39 -21.44
CA GLY A 96 -0.03 -15.61 -22.85
C GLY A 96 -1.20 -16.58 -23.08
N ILE A 97 -1.50 -17.47 -22.13
CA ILE A 97 -2.68 -18.34 -22.18
C ILE A 97 -3.91 -17.55 -21.73
N LEU A 98 -3.77 -16.76 -20.65
CA LEU A 98 -4.82 -15.98 -20.03
C LEU A 98 -5.30 -14.83 -20.92
N GLU A 99 -4.42 -14.28 -21.75
CA GLU A 99 -4.76 -13.22 -22.73
C GLU A 99 -5.91 -13.61 -23.65
N LYS A 100 -5.97 -14.87 -24.07
CA LYS A 100 -7.06 -15.42 -24.91
C LYS A 100 -8.41 -15.42 -24.20
N LYS A 101 -8.43 -15.30 -22.89
CA LYS A 101 -9.64 -15.22 -22.06
C LYS A 101 -10.01 -13.78 -21.69
N GLY A 102 -9.23 -12.79 -22.14
CA GLY A 102 -9.44 -11.38 -21.84
C GLY A 102 -8.78 -10.91 -20.53
N LEU A 103 -7.86 -11.71 -19.97
CA LEU A 103 -6.99 -11.31 -18.88
C LEU A 103 -5.59 -11.00 -19.43
N HIS A 104 -5.25 -9.72 -19.52
CA HIS A 104 -3.94 -9.25 -19.95
C HIS A 104 -3.09 -8.89 -18.75
N ILE A 105 -1.91 -9.50 -18.65
CA ILE A 105 -0.94 -9.23 -17.58
C ILE A 105 0.34 -8.69 -18.21
N VAL A 106 0.82 -7.54 -17.71
CA VAL A 106 2.06 -6.90 -18.17
C VAL A 106 2.92 -6.58 -16.94
N THR A 107 4.14 -7.10 -16.93
CA THR A 107 5.02 -7.03 -15.75
C THR A 107 6.39 -6.43 -16.02
N GLU A 108 6.74 -6.20 -17.28
CA GLU A 108 8.04 -5.66 -17.67
C GLU A 108 7.84 -4.52 -18.68
N ILE A 109 8.64 -3.47 -18.53
CA ILE A 109 8.66 -2.36 -19.48
C ILE A 109 9.41 -2.75 -20.75
N THR A 110 8.87 -2.37 -21.90
CA THR A 110 9.47 -2.60 -23.22
C THR A 110 9.52 -1.30 -24.01
N GLU A 111 10.16 -1.27 -25.19
CA GLU A 111 10.26 -0.06 -26.02
C GLU A 111 8.90 0.57 -26.35
N GLN A 112 7.87 -0.28 -26.56
CA GLN A 112 6.51 0.15 -26.80
C GLN A 112 5.59 -0.37 -25.72
N LEU A 113 4.70 0.47 -25.21
CA LEU A 113 3.65 0.05 -24.29
C LEU A 113 2.79 -1.05 -24.92
N LYS A 114 2.47 -2.09 -24.15
CA LYS A 114 1.44 -3.05 -24.56
C LYS A 114 0.13 -2.30 -24.68
N LYS A 115 -0.42 -2.32 -25.90
CA LYS A 115 -1.71 -1.74 -26.22
C LYS A 115 -2.75 -2.85 -26.33
N VAL A 116 -3.89 -2.67 -25.69
CA VAL A 116 -5.09 -3.50 -25.84
C VAL A 116 -6.23 -2.58 -26.27
N THR A 117 -6.98 -2.96 -27.30
CA THR A 117 -8.10 -2.16 -27.79
C THR A 117 -9.40 -2.92 -27.58
N TYR A 118 -10.37 -2.28 -26.98
CA TYR A 118 -11.75 -2.75 -26.89
C TYR A 118 -12.67 -1.73 -27.56
N GLN A 119 -13.84 -2.19 -28.01
CA GLN A 119 -14.84 -1.37 -28.68
C GLN A 119 -16.14 -1.37 -27.88
N ASP A 120 -16.78 -0.21 -27.82
CA ASP A 120 -18.15 -0.04 -27.36
C ASP A 120 -18.96 0.77 -28.38
N ASP A 121 -20.17 1.18 -28.03
CA ASP A 121 -21.06 1.93 -28.93
C ASP A 121 -20.48 3.30 -29.34
N GLU A 122 -19.54 3.86 -28.58
CA GLU A 122 -18.86 5.14 -28.83
C GLU A 122 -17.54 4.96 -29.65
N GLY A 123 -17.18 3.73 -30.03
CA GLY A 123 -16.00 3.40 -30.84
C GLY A 123 -14.87 2.75 -30.01
N ASP A 124 -13.64 2.87 -30.50
CA ASP A 124 -12.49 2.22 -29.91
C ASP A 124 -12.01 2.92 -28.64
N VAL A 125 -11.62 2.11 -27.64
CA VAL A 125 -10.88 2.52 -26.46
C VAL A 125 -9.55 1.79 -26.42
N ASN A 126 -8.47 2.54 -26.42
CA ASN A 126 -7.11 2.01 -26.35
C ASN A 126 -6.60 2.06 -24.92
N PHE A 127 -6.23 0.92 -24.39
CA PHE A 127 -5.61 0.77 -23.07
C PHE A 127 -4.12 0.53 -23.23
N TYR A 128 -3.31 1.34 -22.57
CA TYR A 128 -1.85 1.25 -22.57
C TYR A 128 -1.39 0.83 -21.17
N MET A 129 -0.56 -0.20 -21.10
CA MET A 129 -0.17 -0.83 -19.84
C MET A 129 1.30 -0.52 -19.55
N LEU A 130 1.55 0.29 -18.52
CA LEU A 130 2.87 0.70 -18.05
C LEU A 130 3.13 0.06 -16.66
N PRO A 131 3.76 -1.12 -16.58
CA PRO A 131 4.08 -1.75 -15.31
C PRO A 131 5.10 -0.92 -14.53
N TYR A 132 5.29 -1.25 -13.25
CA TYR A 132 6.39 -0.67 -12.47
C TYR A 132 7.73 -0.92 -13.14
N PHE A 133 8.61 0.04 -13.06
CA PHE A 133 9.96 -0.01 -13.58
C PHE A 133 10.91 0.81 -12.72
N THR A 134 12.15 0.39 -12.67
CA THR A 134 13.25 1.18 -12.08
C THR A 134 13.78 2.16 -13.12
N LYS A 135 14.37 3.25 -12.65
CA LYS A 135 15.05 4.22 -13.52
C LYS A 135 16.12 3.56 -14.41
N SER A 136 16.81 2.55 -13.89
CA SER A 136 17.83 1.80 -14.65
C SER A 136 17.23 1.01 -15.80
N GLU A 137 16.09 0.35 -15.59
CA GLU A 137 15.37 -0.39 -16.64
C GLU A 137 14.87 0.55 -17.72
N LEU A 138 14.25 1.68 -17.33
CA LEU A 138 13.77 2.66 -18.31
C LEU A 138 14.93 3.26 -19.14
N LYS A 139 16.07 3.54 -18.51
CA LYS A 139 17.28 3.99 -19.23
C LYS A 139 17.76 2.93 -20.22
N ALA A 140 17.78 1.66 -19.84
CA ALA A 140 18.19 0.57 -20.74
C ALA A 140 17.25 0.46 -21.94
N VAL A 141 15.93 0.53 -21.72
CA VAL A 141 14.91 0.50 -22.77
C VAL A 141 15.06 1.69 -23.74
N LEU A 142 15.39 2.88 -23.23
CA LEU A 142 15.55 4.08 -24.04
C LEU A 142 16.92 4.20 -24.71
N GLY A 143 17.92 3.40 -24.29
CA GLY A 143 19.30 3.49 -24.73
C GLY A 143 20.00 4.77 -24.25
N ILE A 144 19.63 5.27 -23.05
CA ILE A 144 20.16 6.51 -22.48
C ILE A 144 21.21 6.20 -21.40
N GLU A 145 22.42 6.69 -21.57
CA GLU A 145 23.55 6.46 -20.64
C GLU A 145 23.72 7.57 -19.59
N ASP A 146 23.12 8.75 -19.81
CA ASP A 146 23.27 9.89 -18.88
C ASP A 146 22.88 9.50 -17.45
N LYS A 147 23.84 9.67 -16.51
CA LYS A 147 23.66 9.30 -15.09
C LYS A 147 22.83 10.33 -14.32
N HIS A 148 22.74 11.57 -14.81
CA HIS A 148 22.11 12.69 -14.13
C HIS A 148 20.68 12.99 -14.62
N ILE A 149 20.21 12.32 -15.65
CA ILE A 149 18.85 12.52 -16.17
C ILE A 149 17.79 12.20 -15.09
N SER A 150 16.79 13.05 -14.95
CA SER A 150 15.70 12.83 -13.99
C SER A 150 14.74 11.74 -14.47
N LEU A 151 14.01 11.10 -13.53
CA LEU A 151 12.96 10.16 -13.91
C LEU A 151 11.87 10.84 -14.74
N ASP A 152 11.49 12.06 -14.39
CA ASP A 152 10.53 12.87 -15.16
C ASP A 152 10.92 13.04 -16.63
N SER A 153 12.20 13.37 -16.88
CA SER A 153 12.71 13.52 -18.25
C SER A 153 12.73 12.20 -19.01
N LEU A 154 13.08 11.10 -18.34
CA LEU A 154 13.05 9.76 -18.94
C LEU A 154 11.61 9.33 -19.31
N VAL A 155 10.65 9.55 -18.42
CA VAL A 155 9.25 9.21 -18.69
C VAL A 155 8.68 10.09 -19.80
N LYS A 156 8.99 11.39 -19.83
CA LYS A 156 8.61 12.27 -20.97
C LYS A 156 9.12 11.74 -22.30
N GLU A 157 10.40 11.38 -22.34
CA GLU A 157 11.01 10.82 -23.55
C GLU A 157 10.37 9.47 -23.94
N TYR A 158 10.12 8.60 -22.96
CA TYR A 158 9.46 7.33 -23.19
C TYR A 158 8.05 7.51 -23.75
N MET A 159 7.26 8.38 -23.14
CA MET A 159 5.89 8.66 -23.58
C MET A 159 5.86 9.31 -24.98
N ALA A 160 6.83 10.17 -25.31
CA ALA A 160 6.96 10.79 -26.63
C ALA A 160 7.27 9.77 -27.74
N ARG A 161 7.89 8.64 -27.42
CA ARG A 161 8.16 7.54 -28.37
C ARG A 161 6.97 6.60 -28.58
N GLN A 162 5.91 6.72 -27.76
CA GLN A 162 4.74 5.88 -27.90
C GLN A 162 3.83 6.33 -29.06
N ARG A 163 3.13 5.39 -29.64
CA ARG A 163 2.23 5.64 -30.79
C ARG A 163 0.80 5.79 -30.32
N PHE A 164 0.47 6.95 -29.74
CA PHE A 164 -0.91 7.28 -29.38
C PHE A 164 -1.70 7.80 -30.59
N ASP A 165 -2.92 7.29 -30.75
CA ASP A 165 -3.88 7.93 -31.65
C ASP A 165 -4.81 8.82 -30.80
N PHE A 166 -4.47 10.09 -30.73
CA PHE A 166 -5.22 11.06 -29.96
C PHE A 166 -6.61 11.41 -30.53
N SER A 167 -6.98 10.88 -31.69
CA SER A 167 -8.36 10.97 -32.17
C SER A 167 -9.29 9.97 -31.48
N GLN A 168 -8.74 8.92 -30.88
CA GLN A 168 -9.45 7.87 -30.15
C GLN A 168 -9.36 8.09 -28.64
N ARG A 169 -10.17 7.36 -27.88
CA ARG A 169 -10.11 7.33 -26.42
C ARG A 169 -8.90 6.52 -25.97
N ASN A 170 -8.06 7.13 -25.13
CA ASN A 170 -6.81 6.53 -24.66
C ASN A 170 -6.74 6.53 -23.13
N VAL A 171 -6.59 5.35 -22.55
CA VAL A 171 -6.44 5.11 -21.12
C VAL A 171 -5.06 4.54 -20.85
N LEU A 172 -4.35 5.07 -19.89
CA LEU A 172 -3.09 4.51 -19.40
C LEU A 172 -3.32 3.87 -18.02
N ILE A 173 -2.74 2.70 -17.82
CA ILE A 173 -2.65 2.05 -16.51
C ILE A 173 -1.18 2.07 -16.10
N GLY A 174 -0.84 2.64 -14.94
CA GLY A 174 0.54 2.84 -14.51
C GLY A 174 0.74 2.62 -13.01
N HIS A 175 1.98 2.29 -12.61
CA HIS A 175 2.34 2.15 -11.20
C HIS A 175 3.63 2.93 -10.92
N LEU A 176 3.48 4.18 -10.49
CA LEU A 176 4.58 5.13 -10.27
C LEU A 176 4.13 6.33 -9.43
N THR A 177 5.09 7.12 -8.95
CA THR A 177 4.81 8.37 -8.24
C THR A 177 4.64 9.51 -9.24
N CYS A 178 3.42 10.04 -9.37
CA CYS A 178 3.09 11.23 -10.15
C CYS A 178 2.70 12.35 -9.20
N ILE A 179 3.47 13.43 -9.16
CA ILE A 179 3.23 14.54 -8.24
C ILE A 179 3.00 15.81 -9.04
N GLY A 180 1.90 16.48 -8.73
CA GLY A 180 1.55 17.76 -9.33
C GLY A 180 1.26 18.82 -8.27
N GLY A 181 1.94 19.97 -8.36
CA GLY A 181 1.68 21.11 -7.51
C GLY A 181 2.95 21.82 -7.02
N MET A 182 2.81 23.09 -6.65
CA MET A 182 3.89 23.88 -6.05
C MET A 182 4.29 23.27 -4.69
N GLY A 183 5.59 23.08 -4.45
CA GLY A 183 6.13 22.58 -3.18
C GLY A 183 6.73 21.17 -3.21
N VAL A 184 6.90 20.58 -4.40
CA VAL A 184 7.44 19.22 -4.57
C VAL A 184 8.98 19.17 -4.46
N ASP A 185 9.66 20.30 -4.50
CA ASP A 185 11.12 20.37 -4.39
C ASP A 185 11.68 19.88 -3.04
N ASP A 186 10.82 19.66 -2.05
CA ASP A 186 11.18 19.27 -0.69
C ASP A 186 11.04 17.77 -0.38
N VAL A 187 10.61 16.92 -1.32
CA VAL A 187 10.60 15.47 -1.09
C VAL A 187 11.94 14.90 -1.52
N ALA A 188 12.98 15.26 -0.78
CA ALA A 188 14.35 14.82 -1.02
C ALA A 188 14.42 13.28 -1.07
N GLY A 189 14.77 12.74 -2.26
CA GLY A 189 15.05 11.33 -2.46
C GLY A 189 13.92 10.49 -3.08
N LEU A 190 12.73 11.04 -3.35
CA LEU A 190 11.69 10.34 -4.10
C LEU A 190 11.84 10.61 -5.61
N GLU A 191 11.86 9.56 -6.40
CA GLU A 191 11.76 9.65 -7.86
C GLU A 191 10.28 9.84 -8.23
N TRP A 192 9.97 10.92 -8.94
CA TRP A 192 8.60 11.28 -9.33
C TRP A 192 8.53 11.74 -10.79
N VAL A 193 7.32 11.70 -11.35
CA VAL A 193 7.03 12.22 -12.68
C VAL A 193 5.97 13.31 -12.62
N SER A 194 6.03 14.24 -13.58
CA SER A 194 5.05 15.31 -13.69
C SER A 194 3.79 14.84 -14.44
N PRO A 195 2.61 15.38 -14.12
CA PRO A 195 1.36 15.06 -14.82
C PRO A 195 1.38 15.39 -16.32
N GLN A 196 2.31 16.24 -16.75
CA GLN A 196 2.50 16.61 -18.16
C GLN A 196 3.00 15.43 -19.00
N CYS A 197 3.61 14.41 -18.38
CA CYS A 197 3.98 13.18 -19.07
C CYS A 197 2.79 12.47 -19.73
N PHE A 198 1.58 12.75 -19.28
CA PHE A 198 0.35 12.05 -19.67
C PHE A 198 -0.63 12.95 -20.44
N ASP A 199 -0.16 14.08 -20.97
CA ASP A 199 -1.01 15.00 -21.72
C ASP A 199 -1.61 14.33 -22.95
N GLY A 200 -2.90 14.60 -23.20
CA GLY A 200 -3.66 14.05 -24.32
C GLY A 200 -4.34 12.70 -24.06
N LEU A 201 -4.04 12.01 -22.95
CA LEU A 201 -4.76 10.83 -22.52
C LEU A 201 -6.10 11.22 -21.89
N ASP A 202 -7.13 10.39 -22.07
CA ASP A 202 -8.47 10.64 -21.51
C ASP A 202 -8.56 10.27 -20.05
N TYR A 203 -7.85 9.21 -19.62
CA TYR A 203 -7.79 8.77 -18.24
C TYR A 203 -6.44 8.10 -17.94
N VAL A 204 -5.90 8.35 -16.75
CA VAL A 204 -4.70 7.69 -16.27
C VAL A 204 -4.99 7.02 -14.93
N ALA A 205 -4.96 5.70 -14.93
CA ALA A 205 -5.20 4.85 -13.77
C ALA A 205 -3.86 4.54 -13.07
N LEU A 206 -3.60 5.15 -11.91
CA LEU A 206 -2.37 4.97 -11.17
C LEU A 206 -2.57 4.14 -9.89
N GLY A 207 -1.60 3.27 -9.59
CA GLY A 207 -1.32 2.69 -8.29
C GLY A 207 -0.04 3.25 -7.68
N HIS A 208 0.37 2.72 -6.54
CA HIS A 208 1.54 3.06 -5.73
C HIS A 208 1.24 3.95 -4.51
N LEU A 209 0.37 4.92 -4.61
CA LEU A 209 -0.04 5.73 -3.46
C LEU A 209 -1.38 5.21 -2.91
N HIS A 210 -1.39 4.81 -1.64
CA HIS A 210 -2.54 4.16 -1.01
C HIS A 210 -3.73 5.10 -0.73
N ALA A 211 -3.54 6.41 -0.85
CA ALA A 211 -4.63 7.38 -0.71
C ALA A 211 -5.34 7.60 -2.04
N CYS A 212 -6.67 7.36 -2.08
CA CYS A 212 -7.48 7.67 -3.25
C CYS A 212 -7.53 9.20 -3.48
N HIS A 213 -7.03 9.67 -4.62
CA HIS A 213 -7.08 11.09 -4.97
C HIS A 213 -6.86 11.35 -6.46
N ARG A 214 -7.26 12.53 -6.91
CA ARG A 214 -6.99 13.07 -8.24
C ARG A 214 -5.70 13.88 -8.24
N VAL A 215 -4.84 13.69 -9.23
CA VAL A 215 -3.59 14.44 -9.38
C VAL A 215 -3.88 15.76 -10.10
N ASN A 216 -3.70 16.87 -9.42
CA ASN A 216 -4.07 18.20 -9.91
C ASN A 216 -5.55 18.23 -10.37
N GLN A 217 -5.83 18.89 -11.47
CA GLN A 217 -7.17 18.93 -12.08
C GLN A 217 -7.23 18.13 -13.40
N LYS A 218 -6.27 17.20 -13.63
CA LYS A 218 -6.25 16.32 -14.79
C LYS A 218 -6.98 15.01 -14.50
N GLU A 219 -7.35 14.26 -15.53
CA GLU A 219 -7.98 12.96 -15.37
C GLU A 219 -6.95 11.87 -15.04
N ILE A 220 -6.11 12.14 -14.04
CA ILE A 220 -5.07 11.26 -13.48
C ILE A 220 -5.46 10.96 -12.05
N TYR A 221 -5.65 9.67 -11.74
CA TYR A 221 -6.17 9.26 -10.43
C TYR A 221 -5.37 8.10 -9.86
N TYR A 222 -5.15 8.17 -8.56
CA TYR A 222 -4.78 7.03 -7.74
C TYR A 222 -6.04 6.39 -7.17
N ALA A 223 -6.24 5.09 -7.44
CA ALA A 223 -7.33 4.34 -6.81
C ALA A 223 -7.10 4.22 -5.29
N GLY A 224 -5.83 4.12 -4.91
CA GLY A 224 -5.42 3.79 -3.55
C GLY A 224 -5.70 2.34 -3.19
N SER A 225 -5.20 1.90 -2.04
CA SER A 225 -5.54 0.60 -1.52
C SER A 225 -7.01 0.57 -1.06
N PRO A 226 -7.78 -0.47 -1.41
CA PRO A 226 -9.20 -0.54 -1.02
C PRO A 226 -9.41 -0.83 0.48
N LEU A 227 -8.42 -1.41 1.15
CA LEU A 227 -8.38 -1.60 2.60
C LEU A 227 -7.30 -0.69 3.23
N ARG A 228 -7.41 -0.43 4.53
CA ARG A 228 -6.36 0.25 5.30
C ARG A 228 -5.26 -0.73 5.65
N LEU A 229 -4.06 -0.47 5.16
CA LEU A 229 -2.90 -1.38 5.26
C LEU A 229 -1.86 -0.91 6.29
N SER A 230 -2.06 0.28 6.87
CA SER A 230 -1.19 0.83 7.92
C SER A 230 -1.96 1.78 8.84
N ILE A 231 -1.42 2.06 10.03
CA ILE A 231 -2.01 3.00 11.00
C ILE A 231 -2.14 4.41 10.41
N ASP A 232 -1.20 4.82 9.56
CA ASP A 232 -1.21 6.14 8.94
C ASP A 232 -2.41 6.30 7.98
N GLU A 233 -2.97 5.20 7.51
CA GLU A 233 -4.14 5.18 6.65
C GLU A 233 -5.47 5.22 7.41
N ALA A 234 -5.46 5.18 8.75
CA ALA A 234 -6.69 5.09 9.57
C ALA A 234 -7.72 6.19 9.27
N LYS A 235 -7.25 7.37 8.84
CA LYS A 235 -8.12 8.51 8.50
C LYS A 235 -8.44 8.63 7.01
N GLN A 236 -7.85 7.80 6.16
CA GLN A 236 -8.09 7.84 4.71
C GLN A 236 -9.47 7.25 4.39
N LYS A 237 -10.13 7.86 3.42
CA LYS A 237 -11.35 7.28 2.83
C LYS A 237 -10.92 6.25 1.80
N LYS A 238 -11.39 5.03 1.96
CA LYS A 238 -11.16 3.91 1.03
C LYS A 238 -12.40 3.68 0.18
N GLY A 239 -12.21 3.15 -1.03
CA GLY A 239 -13.32 2.87 -1.94
C GLY A 239 -12.83 2.22 -3.22
N LEU A 240 -13.79 1.87 -4.07
CA LEU A 240 -13.56 1.36 -5.43
C LEU A 240 -13.78 2.51 -6.41
N MET A 241 -12.85 2.71 -7.33
CA MET A 241 -12.93 3.80 -8.29
C MET A 241 -13.62 3.34 -9.57
N MET A 242 -14.82 3.83 -9.81
CA MET A 242 -15.59 3.57 -11.01
C MET A 242 -15.42 4.72 -12.00
N ILE A 243 -15.19 4.38 -13.27
CA ILE A 243 -15.04 5.33 -14.36
C ILE A 243 -16.12 5.07 -15.41
N ASP A 244 -16.90 6.08 -15.76
CA ASP A 244 -17.78 6.09 -16.94
C ASP A 244 -17.08 6.85 -18.05
N LEU A 245 -16.42 6.09 -18.95
CA LEU A 245 -15.71 6.61 -20.11
C LEU A 245 -16.66 6.65 -21.30
N ARG A 246 -17.08 7.85 -21.67
CA ARG A 246 -17.99 8.13 -22.78
C ARG A 246 -17.22 8.58 -24.01
N ASP A 247 -17.74 9.57 -24.72
CA ASP A 247 -17.07 10.21 -25.85
C ASP A 247 -15.65 10.68 -25.49
N LYS A 248 -14.83 10.88 -26.51
CA LYS A 248 -13.48 11.42 -26.37
C LYS A 248 -13.46 12.67 -25.48
N GLY A 249 -12.68 12.62 -24.41
CA GLY A 249 -12.56 13.70 -23.42
C GLY A 249 -13.69 13.76 -22.39
N MET A 250 -14.67 12.86 -22.44
CA MET A 250 -15.79 12.82 -21.47
C MET A 250 -15.59 11.65 -20.49
N VAL A 251 -15.05 11.95 -19.33
CA VAL A 251 -14.78 11.00 -18.26
C VAL A 251 -15.51 11.43 -16.98
N ARG A 252 -16.30 10.53 -16.42
CA ARG A 252 -16.88 10.70 -15.09
C ARG A 252 -16.25 9.68 -14.15
N VAL A 253 -15.72 10.15 -13.04
CA VAL A 253 -15.10 9.33 -12.01
C VAL A 253 -15.92 9.40 -10.73
N GLU A 254 -16.19 8.24 -10.13
CA GLU A 254 -16.92 8.12 -8.89
C GLU A 254 -16.21 7.12 -7.97
N THR A 255 -16.08 7.46 -6.69
CA THR A 255 -15.55 6.53 -5.68
C THR A 255 -16.72 5.88 -4.96
N LEU A 256 -16.90 4.58 -5.17
CA LEU A 256 -17.90 3.77 -4.50
C LEU A 256 -17.38 3.35 -3.12
N PRO A 257 -18.19 3.43 -2.05
CA PRO A 257 -17.74 3.06 -0.72
C PRO A 257 -17.48 1.54 -0.63
N VAL A 258 -16.42 1.17 0.07
CA VAL A 258 -16.13 -0.21 0.46
C VAL A 258 -16.46 -0.39 1.93
N VAL A 259 -17.12 -1.50 2.24
CA VAL A 259 -17.34 -1.94 3.62
C VAL A 259 -16.30 -3.01 3.93
N ALA A 260 -15.35 -2.68 4.81
CA ALA A 260 -14.37 -3.66 5.28
C ALA A 260 -15.03 -4.65 6.26
N LYS A 261 -14.63 -5.93 6.23
CA LYS A 261 -15.03 -6.92 7.22
C LYS A 261 -14.59 -6.46 8.62
N ARG A 262 -13.34 -6.07 8.74
CA ARG A 262 -12.75 -5.38 9.90
C ARG A 262 -12.06 -4.12 9.40
N ASP A 263 -12.39 -3.00 10.00
CA ASP A 263 -11.75 -1.74 9.66
C ASP A 263 -10.59 -1.44 10.62
N LEU A 264 -9.65 -0.60 10.20
CA LEU A 264 -8.57 -0.13 11.05
C LEU A 264 -8.98 1.21 11.69
N ILE A 265 -9.01 1.24 13.00
CA ILE A 265 -9.36 2.42 13.79
C ILE A 265 -8.26 2.75 14.80
N VAL A 266 -8.01 4.04 14.97
CA VAL A 266 -7.16 4.57 16.03
C VAL A 266 -8.05 5.18 17.09
N LYS A 267 -7.93 4.71 18.33
CA LYS A 267 -8.65 5.24 19.50
C LYS A 267 -7.71 5.98 20.42
N GLU A 268 -8.14 7.11 20.92
CA GLU A 268 -7.39 7.94 21.86
C GLU A 268 -8.20 8.09 23.16
N GLY A 269 -7.57 7.82 24.32
CA GLY A 269 -8.23 7.94 25.63
C GLY A 269 -7.35 7.44 26.76
N HIS A 270 -7.86 7.56 27.99
CA HIS A 270 -7.22 6.90 29.15
C HIS A 270 -7.53 5.41 29.12
N LEU A 271 -6.56 4.58 29.55
CA LEU A 271 -6.68 3.13 29.49
C LEU A 271 -7.96 2.61 30.13
N ASN A 272 -8.31 3.09 31.31
CA ASN A 272 -9.50 2.61 32.03
C ASN A 272 -10.81 2.93 31.29
N ASP A 273 -10.89 4.06 30.61
CA ASP A 273 -12.07 4.45 29.81
C ASP A 273 -12.18 3.55 28.58
N LEU A 274 -11.06 3.30 27.89
CA LEU A 274 -10.98 2.41 26.74
C LEU A 274 -11.33 0.96 27.10
N LEU A 275 -10.95 0.48 28.29
CA LEU A 275 -11.27 -0.86 28.79
C LEU A 275 -12.76 -1.00 29.20
N ALA A 276 -13.45 0.10 29.46
CA ALA A 276 -14.89 0.09 29.76
C ALA A 276 -15.77 0.03 28.50
N GLU A 277 -15.19 0.14 27.30
CA GLU A 277 -15.92 0.03 26.07
C GLU A 277 -16.43 -1.42 25.80
N PRO A 278 -17.47 -1.59 24.97
CA PRO A 278 -17.89 -2.91 24.54
C PRO A 278 -16.81 -3.59 23.72
N LYS A 279 -16.78 -4.93 23.75
CA LYS A 279 -15.85 -5.73 22.94
C LYS A 279 -15.92 -5.36 21.47
N ASN A 280 -14.76 -5.26 20.83
CA ASN A 280 -14.62 -4.77 19.47
C ASN A 280 -13.73 -5.73 18.66
N ASP A 281 -14.21 -6.11 17.46
CA ASP A 281 -13.52 -7.01 16.54
C ASP A 281 -12.77 -6.28 15.40
N GLN A 282 -12.71 -4.96 15.45
CA GLN A 282 -11.95 -4.17 14.48
C GLN A 282 -10.44 -4.23 14.77
N TYR A 283 -9.63 -3.88 13.78
CA TYR A 283 -8.19 -3.65 13.98
C TYR A 283 -8.00 -2.34 14.74
N VAL A 284 -7.54 -2.41 15.98
CA VAL A 284 -7.48 -1.23 16.86
C VAL A 284 -6.04 -0.90 17.22
N PHE A 285 -5.65 0.36 17.02
CA PHE A 285 -4.45 0.93 17.60
C PHE A 285 -4.84 1.95 18.67
N LEU A 286 -4.25 1.86 19.88
CA LEU A 286 -4.56 2.73 21.00
C LEU A 286 -3.51 3.83 21.16
N THR A 287 -3.96 5.07 21.36
CA THR A 287 -3.12 6.19 21.79
C THR A 287 -3.54 6.58 23.21
N LEU A 288 -2.74 6.17 24.19
CA LEU A 288 -3.05 6.39 25.59
C LEU A 288 -2.72 7.83 26.01
N LEU A 289 -3.65 8.45 26.74
CA LEU A 289 -3.52 9.77 27.34
C LEU A 289 -2.96 9.73 28.77
N ASP A 290 -2.77 8.51 29.30
CA ASP A 290 -2.23 8.30 30.63
C ASP A 290 -0.83 8.92 30.76
N GLU A 291 -0.57 9.58 31.88
CA GLU A 291 0.70 10.27 32.13
C GLU A 291 1.82 9.31 32.52
N THR A 292 1.46 8.14 33.04
CA THR A 292 2.39 7.09 33.48
C THR A 292 2.15 5.80 32.72
N LEU A 293 3.20 5.00 32.54
CA LEU A 293 3.11 3.68 31.95
C LEU A 293 2.17 2.79 32.75
N GLN A 294 1.20 2.19 32.10
CA GLN A 294 0.22 1.30 32.72
C GLN A 294 0.70 -0.14 32.64
N VAL A 295 0.71 -0.82 33.78
CA VAL A 295 1.14 -2.22 33.87
C VAL A 295 0.22 -3.11 33.06
N ASN A 296 0.79 -3.97 32.21
CA ASN A 296 0.08 -4.92 31.36
C ASN A 296 -1.03 -4.27 30.49
N ALA A 297 -0.82 -3.00 30.06
CA ALA A 297 -1.83 -2.26 29.28
C ALA A 297 -2.28 -3.01 28.02
N ALA A 298 -1.32 -3.58 27.28
CA ALA A 298 -1.64 -4.31 26.05
C ALA A 298 -2.46 -5.59 26.31
N ASP A 299 -2.11 -6.37 27.34
CA ASP A 299 -2.84 -7.60 27.66
C ASP A 299 -4.25 -7.30 28.14
N ARG A 300 -4.40 -6.28 28.99
CA ARG A 300 -5.73 -5.80 29.42
C ARG A 300 -6.57 -5.29 28.25
N ALA A 301 -5.94 -4.59 27.29
CA ALA A 301 -6.64 -4.09 26.11
C ALA A 301 -7.09 -5.22 25.18
N ARG A 302 -6.36 -6.34 25.07
CA ARG A 302 -6.76 -7.51 24.26
C ARG A 302 -8.05 -8.17 24.74
N ASP A 303 -8.43 -8.01 26.01
CA ASP A 303 -9.70 -8.52 26.52
C ASP A 303 -10.92 -7.80 25.92
N VAL A 304 -10.73 -6.55 25.45
CA VAL A 304 -11.75 -5.70 24.84
C VAL A 304 -11.61 -5.66 23.33
N TYR A 305 -10.38 -5.56 22.81
CA TYR A 305 -10.04 -5.40 21.39
C TYR A 305 -9.35 -6.65 20.88
N SER A 306 -10.11 -7.56 20.26
CA SER A 306 -9.60 -8.87 19.80
C SER A 306 -8.44 -8.76 18.82
N HIS A 307 -8.41 -7.69 18.01
CA HIS A 307 -7.36 -7.39 17.06
C HIS A 307 -6.62 -6.10 17.42
N LEU A 308 -6.03 -6.09 18.63
CA LEU A 308 -5.19 -4.99 19.09
C LEU A 308 -3.87 -4.98 18.30
N LEU A 309 -3.67 -3.96 17.45
CA LEU A 309 -2.44 -3.78 16.66
C LEU A 309 -1.26 -3.31 17.51
N GLY A 310 -1.56 -2.54 18.55
CA GLY A 310 -0.56 -1.99 19.45
C GLY A 310 -1.09 -0.80 20.24
N LEU A 311 -0.22 -0.21 21.05
CA LEU A 311 -0.54 1.01 21.79
C LEU A 311 0.68 1.95 21.85
N SER A 312 0.40 3.23 21.98
CA SER A 312 1.40 4.27 22.20
C SER A 312 0.92 5.24 23.27
N TYR A 313 1.83 6.00 23.85
CA TYR A 313 1.51 7.05 24.82
C TYR A 313 1.72 8.42 24.18
N LYS A 314 0.69 9.27 24.18
CA LYS A 314 0.71 10.59 23.52
C LYS A 314 1.82 11.49 24.07
N LYS A 315 2.04 11.46 25.37
CA LYS A 315 3.06 12.28 26.07
C LYS A 315 4.49 11.84 25.70
N LEU A 316 4.74 10.55 25.52
CA LEU A 316 6.05 10.02 25.11
C LEU A 316 6.35 10.36 23.63
N ASN A 317 5.35 10.34 22.78
CA ASN A 317 5.50 10.70 21.36
C ASN A 317 5.73 12.22 21.14
N ALA A 318 5.40 13.06 22.14
CA ALA A 318 5.63 14.51 22.08
C ALA A 318 7.06 14.91 22.45
N LEU A 319 7.90 13.97 22.94
CA LEU A 319 9.30 14.24 23.18
C LEU A 319 10.03 14.49 21.86
N PRO A 320 10.87 15.54 21.74
CA PRO A 320 11.63 15.79 20.52
C PRO A 320 12.46 14.56 20.15
N LYS A 321 12.33 14.11 18.89
CA LYS A 321 13.09 12.96 18.35
C LYS A 321 14.60 13.09 18.60
N SER A 322 15.12 14.32 18.70
CA SER A 322 16.51 14.61 19.05
C SER A 322 16.90 14.21 20.49
N LYS A 323 15.99 14.37 21.47
CA LYS A 323 16.23 13.92 22.84
C LYS A 323 16.19 12.40 22.93
N LEU A 324 15.16 11.78 22.35
CA LEU A 324 15.02 10.32 22.32
C LEU A 324 16.21 9.66 21.58
N HIS A 325 16.67 10.25 20.48
CA HIS A 325 17.83 9.73 19.73
C HIS A 325 19.15 9.91 20.50
N HIS A 326 19.29 10.98 21.27
CA HIS A 326 20.45 11.21 22.13
C HIS A 326 20.46 10.27 23.32
N GLU A 327 19.29 10.03 23.93
CA GLU A 327 19.12 9.07 25.04
C GLU A 327 19.31 7.63 24.55
N LEU A 328 18.75 7.23 23.40
CA LEU A 328 18.98 5.91 22.81
C LEU A 328 20.44 5.67 22.42
N LYS A 329 21.14 6.69 21.88
CA LYS A 329 22.59 6.60 21.63
C LYS A 329 23.39 6.49 22.95
N HIS A 330 23.01 7.23 23.96
CA HIS A 330 23.63 7.14 25.27
C HIS A 330 23.36 5.77 25.91
N MET A 331 22.12 5.25 25.82
CA MET A 331 21.75 3.91 26.28
C MET A 331 22.52 2.80 25.52
N ALA A 332 22.74 2.95 24.23
CA ALA A 332 23.51 1.98 23.41
C ALA A 332 25.01 1.95 23.77
N THR A 333 25.52 2.95 24.49
CA THR A 333 26.90 2.99 24.99
C THR A 333 27.05 2.51 26.43
N LEU A 334 25.93 2.29 27.12
CA LEU A 334 25.94 1.80 28.49
C LEU A 334 26.19 0.28 28.53
N SER A 335 26.92 -0.17 29.53
CA SER A 335 27.02 -1.62 29.82
C SER A 335 25.64 -2.19 30.20
N PRO A 336 25.37 -3.49 29.94
CA PRO A 336 24.11 -4.12 30.35
C PRO A 336 23.74 -3.90 31.82
N LEU A 337 24.72 -3.90 32.71
CA LEU A 337 24.50 -3.58 34.12
C LEU A 337 24.08 -2.13 34.32
N ALA A 338 24.71 -1.19 33.62
CA ALA A 338 24.38 0.23 33.77
C ALA A 338 22.97 0.53 33.25
N LEU A 339 22.60 -0.14 32.15
CA LEU A 339 21.25 -0.06 31.56
C LEU A 339 20.20 -0.62 32.53
N PHE A 340 20.46 -1.80 33.07
CA PHE A 340 19.57 -2.42 34.07
C PHE A 340 19.47 -1.63 35.35
N THR A 341 20.58 -1.04 35.84
CA THR A 341 20.58 -0.18 37.02
C THR A 341 19.70 1.04 36.79
N SER A 342 19.85 1.74 35.66
CA SER A 342 19.03 2.90 35.32
C SER A 342 17.53 2.53 35.24
N PHE A 343 17.20 1.42 34.59
CA PHE A 343 15.83 0.90 34.52
C PHE A 343 15.27 0.54 35.92
N TYR A 344 16.05 -0.13 36.76
CA TYR A 344 15.64 -0.52 38.09
C TYR A 344 15.36 0.71 38.97
N GLU A 345 16.27 1.70 38.98
CA GLU A 345 16.13 2.92 39.76
C GLU A 345 14.94 3.77 39.32
N GLU A 346 14.65 3.81 38.01
CA GLU A 346 13.48 4.48 37.46
C GLU A 346 12.16 3.77 37.82
N LEU A 347 12.16 2.42 37.81
CA LEU A 347 10.97 1.62 38.12
C LEU A 347 10.65 1.59 39.62
N MET A 348 11.68 1.50 40.44
CA MET A 348 11.53 1.29 41.90
C MET A 348 11.60 2.59 42.69
N ASP A 349 11.93 3.70 42.05
CA ASP A 349 12.17 5.03 42.68
C ASP A 349 13.17 4.96 43.86
N THR A 350 14.09 4.00 43.79
CA THR A 350 15.12 3.75 44.84
C THR A 350 16.41 3.27 44.17
N PRO A 351 17.59 3.65 44.71
CA PRO A 351 18.87 3.16 44.22
C PRO A 351 18.99 1.63 44.29
N MET A 352 19.55 1.04 43.24
CA MET A 352 19.76 -0.40 43.16
C MET A 352 20.85 -0.85 44.18
N SER A 353 20.53 -1.84 45.04
CA SER A 353 21.48 -2.34 46.02
C SER A 353 22.67 -3.07 45.35
N GLU A 354 23.81 -3.08 46.05
CA GLU A 354 25.00 -3.80 45.58
C GLU A 354 24.75 -5.32 45.44
N GLU A 355 23.92 -5.87 46.34
CA GLU A 355 23.52 -7.29 46.27
C GLU A 355 22.74 -7.60 44.98
N THR A 356 21.83 -6.73 44.58
CA THR A 356 21.05 -6.86 43.32
C THR A 356 21.95 -6.71 42.12
N LYS A 357 22.95 -5.81 42.13
CA LYS A 357 23.94 -5.67 41.05
C LYS A 357 24.79 -6.93 40.88
N ILE A 358 25.21 -7.54 42.00
CA ILE A 358 25.99 -8.78 42.00
C ILE A 358 25.13 -9.93 41.41
N LEU A 359 23.88 -10.03 41.84
CA LEU A 359 22.96 -11.05 41.35
C LEU A 359 22.72 -10.92 39.86
N PHE A 360 22.49 -9.69 39.35
CA PHE A 360 22.35 -9.45 37.92
C PHE A 360 23.57 -9.88 37.11
N LYS A 361 24.79 -9.53 37.55
CA LYS A 361 26.02 -9.96 36.90
C LYS A 361 26.14 -11.49 36.84
N GLN A 362 25.84 -12.18 37.93
CA GLN A 362 25.91 -13.64 37.98
C GLN A 362 24.95 -14.34 37.01
N TYR A 363 23.77 -13.78 36.81
CA TYR A 363 22.79 -14.31 35.85
C TYR A 363 23.16 -13.99 34.39
N PHE A 364 23.61 -12.77 34.14
CA PHE A 364 23.97 -12.32 32.79
C PHE A 364 25.19 -13.05 32.24
N GLU A 365 26.22 -13.25 33.07
CA GLU A 365 27.43 -14.01 32.69
C GLU A 365 27.17 -15.52 32.46
N LYS A 366 26.10 -16.07 33.06
CA LYS A 366 25.69 -17.47 32.83
C LYS A 366 24.94 -17.68 31.50
N GLU A 367 24.20 -16.69 31.03
CA GLU A 367 23.51 -16.77 29.71
C GLU A 367 24.52 -16.64 28.57
N ASP A 368 25.45 -15.70 28.63
CA ASP A 368 26.54 -15.56 27.64
C ASP A 368 27.43 -16.81 27.48
N ALA A 369 27.53 -17.63 28.55
CA ALA A 369 28.29 -18.88 28.53
C ALA A 369 27.50 -20.07 27.95
N ASN A 370 26.19 -19.96 27.77
CA ASN A 370 25.34 -21.01 27.18
C ASN A 370 25.00 -20.78 25.70
N GLU A 371 25.35 -19.63 25.13
CA GLU A 371 25.14 -19.31 23.70
C GLU A 371 26.42 -19.45 22.85
N ASN A 372 27.56 -19.87 23.42
CA ASN A 372 28.79 -20.25 22.71
C ASN A 372 29.00 -21.78 22.84
#